data_8bc3dc47c739c9c490a523cab3dd0038
#
_entry.id   8bc3dc47c739c9c490a523cab3dd0038
#
_cell.length_a   1.000
_cell.length_b   1.000
_cell.length_c   1.000
_cell.angle_alpha   90.00
_cell.angle_beta   90.00
_cell.angle_gamma   90.00
#
_symmetry.space_group_name_H-M   'P 1'
#
loop_
_entity.id
_entity.type
_entity.pdbx_description
1 polymer ?
#
loop_
_entity_poly.entity_id
_entity_poly.type
_entity_poly.pdbx_seq_one_letter_code
_entity_poly.pdbx_strand_id
1 'polypeptide(L)'
;MASILDNKVLLITGGTGSFGHAVVDRFLNTGIKEIRILSRDEKKQDDMRKAYNNPKLKFYIGDVRDYNAISGAFAGVDYVFSAAALKQVPSCEFFPMEAVKTNVLGSDNVITACVKHHVKKAIFLSTDKAAYPINAMGMTKALMEKNVIARSRQMGENDTILCLTRYGNVMASRGSVIPLFLQQIHEGKPITITNPEMTRFMMTLDDAVDLVLYAFEHGKQGDLFVQKAPAATIQTLAEAVIKLTGSKTGVEYIGTRHGEKLYETLVTQEELLRAEDMGDFFRVAADNRDLNYDLYFTVGNVKLNIGDSYTSHNTGRLDVDGMCKLLKKLELFGGPVKQHD
;
A
#
# COMPACT_ATOMS: atom_id res chain seq x y z
N MET A 1 17.53 -11.59 15.48
CA MET A 1 18.13 -10.25 15.22
C MET A 1 17.21 -9.21 15.84
N ALA A 2 17.76 -8.16 16.46
CA ALA A 2 16.95 -7.07 17.00
C ALA A 2 16.26 -6.34 15.82
N SER A 3 14.96 -6.10 15.91
CA SER A 3 14.21 -5.33 14.91
C SER A 3 14.49 -3.83 15.11
N ILE A 4 14.47 -3.05 14.02
CA ILE A 4 14.55 -1.57 14.10
C ILE A 4 13.45 -0.99 15.01
N LEU A 5 12.38 -1.73 15.22
CA LEU A 5 11.23 -1.34 16.06
C LEU A 5 11.35 -1.78 17.53
N ASP A 6 12.41 -2.50 17.92
CA ASP A 6 12.58 -2.91 19.31
C ASP A 6 12.73 -1.71 20.24
N ASN A 7 11.94 -1.71 21.32
CA ASN A 7 11.81 -0.62 22.29
C ASN A 7 11.40 0.73 21.66
N LYS A 8 10.61 0.70 20.56
CA LYS A 8 10.13 1.89 19.84
C LYS A 8 8.62 2.03 19.91
N VAL A 9 8.14 3.24 19.69
CA VAL A 9 6.72 3.57 19.55
C VAL A 9 6.41 3.75 18.06
N LEU A 10 5.52 2.89 17.55
CA LEU A 10 5.01 2.94 16.17
C LEU A 10 3.59 3.50 16.16
N LEU A 11 3.31 4.51 15.34
CA LEU A 11 1.97 5.00 15.08
C LEU A 11 1.52 4.57 13.68
N ILE A 12 0.27 4.07 13.58
CA ILE A 12 -0.35 3.64 12.33
C ILE A 12 -1.61 4.46 12.11
N THR A 13 -1.62 5.31 11.06
CA THR A 13 -2.86 5.98 10.64
C THR A 13 -3.70 5.03 9.81
N GLY A 14 -5.03 5.04 10.00
CA GLY A 14 -5.90 4.04 9.37
C GLY A 14 -5.67 2.62 9.89
N GLY A 15 -5.13 2.49 11.11
CA GLY A 15 -4.66 1.24 11.69
C GLY A 15 -5.74 0.19 11.97
N THR A 16 -7.03 0.55 11.88
CA THR A 16 -8.16 -0.39 11.97
C THR A 16 -8.51 -1.06 10.63
N GLY A 17 -7.73 -0.83 9.58
CA GLY A 17 -7.85 -1.51 8.30
C GLY A 17 -7.03 -2.80 8.25
N SER A 18 -7.25 -3.65 7.23
CA SER A 18 -6.54 -4.92 7.05
C SER A 18 -5.01 -4.79 7.13
N PHE A 19 -4.45 -3.70 6.57
CA PHE A 19 -3.01 -3.46 6.64
C PHE A 19 -2.55 -3.13 8.07
N GLY A 20 -3.32 -2.32 8.81
CA GLY A 20 -3.02 -2.01 10.21
C GLY A 20 -3.03 -3.26 11.08
N HIS A 21 -4.00 -4.15 10.89
CA HIS A 21 -4.04 -5.45 11.59
C HIS A 21 -2.79 -6.29 11.27
N ALA A 22 -2.40 -6.41 10.00
CA ALA A 22 -1.22 -7.19 9.64
C ALA A 22 0.08 -6.64 10.25
N VAL A 23 0.21 -5.31 10.34
CA VAL A 23 1.35 -4.68 11.02
C VAL A 23 1.31 -4.97 12.52
N VAL A 24 0.13 -4.89 13.15
CA VAL A 24 -0.03 -5.24 14.57
C VAL A 24 0.32 -6.71 14.81
N ASP A 25 -0.22 -7.65 14.04
CA ASP A 25 0.06 -9.08 14.15
C ASP A 25 1.55 -9.38 14.05
N ARG A 26 2.24 -8.71 13.12
CA ARG A 26 3.69 -8.89 12.91
C ARG A 26 4.52 -8.39 14.09
N PHE A 27 4.14 -7.27 14.75
CA PHE A 27 5.01 -6.60 15.70
C PHE A 27 4.59 -6.70 17.16
N LEU A 28 3.33 -7.02 17.45
CA LEU A 28 2.81 -7.02 18.82
C LEU A 28 3.59 -7.94 19.76
N ASN A 29 4.03 -9.08 19.23
CA ASN A 29 4.79 -10.10 19.98
C ASN A 29 6.32 -9.95 19.85
N THR A 30 6.79 -8.82 19.31
CA THR A 30 8.22 -8.49 19.24
C THR A 30 8.64 -7.61 20.42
N GLY A 31 9.89 -7.13 20.39
CA GLY A 31 10.42 -6.16 21.35
C GLY A 31 9.84 -4.75 21.24
N ILE A 32 8.79 -4.52 20.43
CA ILE A 32 8.15 -3.21 20.30
C ILE A 32 7.62 -2.71 21.65
N LYS A 33 7.82 -1.41 21.94
CA LYS A 33 7.35 -0.80 23.18
C LYS A 33 5.84 -0.51 23.16
N GLU A 34 5.36 0.11 22.07
CA GLU A 34 3.98 0.56 21.93
C GLU A 34 3.58 0.65 20.46
N ILE A 35 2.34 0.30 20.13
CA ILE A 35 1.72 0.54 18.83
C ILE A 35 0.49 1.43 19.03
N ARG A 36 0.48 2.58 18.38
CA ARG A 36 -0.66 3.52 18.36
C ARG A 36 -1.49 3.35 17.11
N ILE A 37 -2.78 3.09 17.32
CA ILE A 37 -3.78 2.98 16.25
C ILE A 37 -4.55 4.28 16.18
N LEU A 38 -4.32 5.05 15.12
CA LEU A 38 -5.04 6.29 14.84
C LEU A 38 -6.06 6.06 13.75
N SER A 39 -7.33 6.19 14.06
CA SER A 39 -8.42 6.12 13.08
C SER A 39 -9.63 6.92 13.58
N ARG A 40 -10.56 7.22 12.68
CA ARG A 40 -11.80 7.92 13.00
C ARG A 40 -12.95 6.99 13.38
N ASP A 41 -12.81 5.68 13.16
CA ASP A 41 -13.85 4.68 13.36
C ASP A 41 -13.74 4.08 14.77
N GLU A 42 -14.55 4.62 15.69
CA GLU A 42 -14.60 4.18 17.10
C GLU A 42 -15.00 2.70 17.24
N LYS A 43 -15.96 2.23 16.44
CA LYS A 43 -16.45 0.85 16.51
C LYS A 43 -15.33 -0.13 16.17
N LYS A 44 -14.60 0.11 15.08
CA LYS A 44 -13.47 -0.75 14.71
C LYS A 44 -12.33 -0.70 15.72
N GLN A 45 -12.10 0.45 16.36
CA GLN A 45 -11.11 0.54 17.44
C GLN A 45 -11.53 -0.29 18.66
N ASP A 46 -12.81 -0.25 19.03
CA ASP A 46 -13.33 -1.05 20.15
C ASP A 46 -13.24 -2.55 19.85
N ASP A 47 -13.62 -2.98 18.65
CA ASP A 47 -13.48 -4.37 18.22
C ASP A 47 -12.02 -4.82 18.26
N MET A 48 -11.11 -4.02 17.72
CA MET A 48 -9.68 -4.29 17.71
C MET A 48 -9.11 -4.35 19.15
N ARG A 49 -9.52 -3.44 20.04
CA ARG A 49 -9.11 -3.43 21.45
C ARG A 49 -9.51 -4.72 22.14
N LYS A 50 -10.76 -5.17 21.95
CA LYS A 50 -11.29 -6.39 22.54
C LYS A 50 -10.60 -7.64 21.98
N ALA A 51 -10.38 -7.68 20.68
CA ALA A 51 -9.77 -8.81 20.01
C ALA A 51 -8.31 -9.03 20.44
N TYR A 52 -7.49 -7.99 20.44
CA TYR A 52 -6.08 -8.11 20.82
C TYR A 52 -5.83 -8.13 22.33
N ASN A 53 -6.63 -7.43 23.09
CA ASN A 53 -6.53 -7.31 24.56
C ASN A 53 -5.09 -7.18 25.07
N ASN A 54 -4.30 -6.29 24.44
CA ASN A 54 -2.88 -6.16 24.71
C ASN A 54 -2.52 -4.73 25.14
N PRO A 55 -1.83 -4.53 26.29
CA PRO A 55 -1.52 -3.20 26.82
C PRO A 55 -0.55 -2.38 25.98
N LYS A 56 0.20 -3.00 25.06
CA LYS A 56 1.07 -2.30 24.09
C LYS A 56 0.26 -1.54 23.04
N LEU A 57 -1.01 -1.91 22.80
CA LEU A 57 -1.88 -1.20 21.85
C LEU A 57 -2.55 0.00 22.51
N LYS A 58 -2.39 1.16 21.89
CA LYS A 58 -3.05 2.41 22.28
C LYS A 58 -3.89 2.93 21.13
N PHE A 59 -5.10 3.36 21.45
CA PHE A 59 -6.09 3.77 20.46
C PHE A 59 -6.35 5.26 20.56
N TYR A 60 -6.29 5.94 19.41
CA TYR A 60 -6.53 7.37 19.26
C TYR A 60 -7.62 7.59 18.22
N ILE A 61 -8.68 8.29 18.61
CA ILE A 61 -9.73 8.72 17.66
C ILE A 61 -9.29 10.04 17.05
N GLY A 62 -9.25 10.09 15.73
CA GLY A 62 -8.90 11.31 14.99
C GLY A 62 -9.00 11.10 13.48
N ASP A 63 -9.32 12.16 12.77
CA ASP A 63 -9.34 12.19 11.30
C ASP A 63 -8.10 12.89 10.79
N VAL A 64 -7.33 12.24 9.91
CA VAL A 64 -6.10 12.83 9.31
C VAL A 64 -6.36 14.14 8.59
N ARG A 65 -7.61 14.42 8.19
CA ARG A 65 -8.01 15.70 7.58
C ARG A 65 -7.98 16.87 8.55
N ASP A 66 -7.95 16.62 9.86
CA ASP A 66 -7.85 17.62 10.91
C ASP A 66 -6.54 17.46 11.68
N TYR A 67 -5.61 18.36 11.40
CA TYR A 67 -4.29 18.38 12.05
C TYR A 67 -4.38 18.48 13.59
N ASN A 68 -5.28 19.31 14.11
CA ASN A 68 -5.41 19.51 15.55
C ASN A 68 -5.92 18.25 16.25
N ALA A 69 -6.84 17.52 15.61
CA ALA A 69 -7.37 16.28 16.15
C ALA A 69 -6.32 15.15 16.24
N ILE A 70 -5.32 15.14 15.35
CA ILE A 70 -4.32 14.05 15.28
C ILE A 70 -3.00 14.37 15.96
N SER A 71 -2.59 15.64 16.04
CA SER A 71 -1.23 16.06 16.45
C SER A 71 -0.81 15.45 17.80
N GLY A 72 -1.70 15.39 18.79
CA GLY A 72 -1.39 14.84 20.12
C GLY A 72 -1.00 13.36 20.11
N ALA A 73 -1.50 12.58 19.14
CA ALA A 73 -1.16 11.16 19.01
C ALA A 73 0.31 10.91 18.62
N PHE A 74 1.00 11.92 18.05
CA PHE A 74 2.38 11.82 17.58
C PHE A 74 3.43 12.10 18.65
N ALA A 75 3.05 12.62 19.82
CA ALA A 75 3.99 12.96 20.90
C ALA A 75 4.75 11.71 21.37
N GLY A 76 6.09 11.70 21.23
CA GLY A 76 6.95 10.58 21.64
C GLY A 76 6.90 9.35 20.72
N VAL A 77 6.38 9.49 19.49
CA VAL A 77 6.40 8.46 18.45
C VAL A 77 7.77 8.42 17.78
N ASP A 78 8.34 7.21 17.61
CA ASP A 78 9.59 7.02 16.88
C ASP A 78 9.35 6.83 15.37
N TYR A 79 8.33 6.05 15.01
CA TYR A 79 8.04 5.65 13.63
C TYR A 79 6.56 5.83 13.30
N VAL A 80 6.27 6.24 12.07
CA VAL A 80 4.90 6.40 11.58
C VAL A 80 4.70 5.59 10.31
N PHE A 81 3.63 4.80 10.28
CA PHE A 81 3.11 4.20 9.08
C PHE A 81 1.80 4.86 8.69
N SER A 82 1.81 5.65 7.60
CA SER A 82 0.66 6.39 7.12
C SER A 82 -0.12 5.59 6.09
N ALA A 83 -1.18 4.89 6.55
CA ALA A 83 -2.05 4.04 5.71
C ALA A 83 -3.49 4.56 5.60
N ALA A 84 -3.84 5.67 6.26
CA ALA A 84 -5.16 6.27 6.14
C ALA A 84 -5.39 6.80 4.72
N ALA A 85 -6.40 6.29 4.02
CA ALA A 85 -6.73 6.71 2.66
C ALA A 85 -8.16 6.37 2.27
N LEU A 86 -8.70 7.09 1.28
CA LEU A 86 -9.79 6.61 0.44
C LEU A 86 -9.20 5.79 -0.71
N LYS A 87 -9.57 4.51 -0.83
CA LYS A 87 -8.97 3.56 -1.77
C LYS A 87 -9.92 2.99 -2.82
N GLN A 88 -11.22 3.19 -2.65
CA GLN A 88 -12.22 2.66 -3.57
C GLN A 88 -12.36 3.57 -4.78
N VAL A 89 -12.04 3.05 -5.97
CA VAL A 89 -12.06 3.83 -7.21
C VAL A 89 -13.44 4.46 -7.45
N PRO A 90 -14.57 3.72 -7.41
CA PRO A 90 -15.87 4.33 -7.64
C PRO A 90 -16.19 5.48 -6.67
N SER A 91 -15.92 5.28 -5.37
CA SER A 91 -16.18 6.33 -4.38
C SER A 91 -15.32 7.58 -4.61
N CYS A 92 -14.08 7.41 -5.04
CA CYS A 92 -13.21 8.55 -5.36
C CYS A 92 -13.65 9.28 -6.63
N GLU A 93 -14.16 8.57 -7.63
CA GLU A 93 -14.73 9.18 -8.85
C GLU A 93 -15.95 10.04 -8.54
N PHE A 94 -16.85 9.54 -7.69
CA PHE A 94 -18.06 10.31 -7.30
C PHE A 94 -17.76 11.43 -6.31
N PHE A 95 -16.73 11.27 -5.47
CA PHE A 95 -16.36 12.24 -4.42
C PHE A 95 -14.87 12.60 -4.48
N PRO A 96 -14.38 13.17 -5.59
CA PRO A 96 -12.93 13.39 -5.78
C PRO A 96 -12.34 14.35 -4.73
N MET A 97 -13.09 15.34 -4.27
CA MET A 97 -12.61 16.26 -3.23
C MET A 97 -12.45 15.59 -1.86
N GLU A 98 -13.23 14.57 -1.54
CA GLU A 98 -13.02 13.78 -0.32
C GLU A 98 -11.74 12.92 -0.43
N ALA A 99 -11.43 12.42 -1.63
CA ALA A 99 -10.16 11.76 -1.91
C ALA A 99 -8.98 12.74 -1.78
N VAL A 100 -9.08 13.96 -2.32
CA VAL A 100 -8.06 15.02 -2.15
C VAL A 100 -7.86 15.34 -0.66
N LYS A 101 -8.93 15.62 0.08
CA LYS A 101 -8.86 15.95 1.51
C LYS A 101 -8.17 14.83 2.32
N THR A 102 -8.49 13.56 2.03
CA THR A 102 -7.96 12.43 2.80
C THR A 102 -6.56 12.04 2.32
N ASN A 103 -6.38 11.81 1.02
CA ASN A 103 -5.15 11.22 0.48
C ASN A 103 -4.04 12.27 0.35
N VAL A 104 -4.37 13.53 0.05
CA VAL A 104 -3.37 14.60 -0.15
C VAL A 104 -3.22 15.43 1.11
N LEU A 105 -4.26 16.18 1.49
CA LEU A 105 -4.20 17.09 2.64
C LEU A 105 -4.04 16.34 3.97
N GLY A 106 -4.71 15.17 4.10
CA GLY A 106 -4.55 14.31 5.28
C GLY A 106 -3.12 13.78 5.42
N SER A 107 -2.47 13.42 4.31
CA SER A 107 -1.06 13.02 4.34
C SER A 107 -0.13 14.19 4.67
N ASP A 108 -0.42 15.41 4.20
CA ASP A 108 0.34 16.61 4.55
C ASP A 108 0.22 16.95 6.05
N ASN A 109 -0.98 16.81 6.62
CA ASN A 109 -1.18 16.94 8.07
C ASN A 109 -0.35 15.92 8.86
N VAL A 110 -0.27 14.66 8.38
CA VAL A 110 0.57 13.63 9.00
C VAL A 110 2.05 14.01 8.91
N ILE A 111 2.53 14.50 7.77
CA ILE A 111 3.92 14.99 7.61
C ILE A 111 4.18 16.11 8.63
N THR A 112 3.29 17.08 8.69
CA THR A 112 3.43 18.23 9.62
C THR A 112 3.48 17.78 11.08
N ALA A 113 2.66 16.79 11.46
CA ALA A 113 2.68 16.20 12.80
C ALA A 113 3.99 15.44 13.07
N CYS A 114 4.50 14.67 12.09
CA CYS A 114 5.77 13.96 12.19
C CYS A 114 6.94 14.94 12.44
N VAL A 115 7.02 15.99 11.64
CA VAL A 115 8.07 17.00 11.76
C VAL A 115 8.00 17.72 13.11
N LYS A 116 6.81 18.18 13.51
CA LYS A 116 6.60 18.87 14.79
C LYS A 116 7.00 18.03 16.02
N HIS A 117 6.73 16.74 15.96
CA HIS A 117 6.99 15.81 17.08
C HIS A 117 8.30 15.04 16.94
N HIS A 118 9.17 15.40 16.00
CA HIS A 118 10.49 14.80 15.77
C HIS A 118 10.44 13.28 15.57
N VAL A 119 9.44 12.80 14.83
CA VAL A 119 9.37 11.39 14.41
C VAL A 119 10.60 11.05 13.58
N LYS A 120 11.26 9.94 13.86
CA LYS A 120 12.50 9.55 13.18
C LYS A 120 12.27 9.26 11.70
N LYS A 121 11.24 8.46 11.40
CA LYS A 121 10.91 8.09 10.02
C LYS A 121 9.42 7.85 9.86
N ALA A 122 8.87 8.33 8.75
CA ALA A 122 7.48 8.12 8.35
C ALA A 122 7.41 7.49 6.96
N ILE A 123 6.66 6.39 6.84
CA ILE A 123 6.41 5.68 5.59
C ILE A 123 4.98 5.97 5.13
N PHE A 124 4.83 6.46 3.91
CA PHE A 124 3.53 6.77 3.31
C PHE A 124 3.16 5.70 2.28
N LEU A 125 2.00 5.10 2.51
CA LEU A 125 1.51 4.02 1.68
C LEU A 125 0.92 4.53 0.37
N SER A 126 1.48 4.07 -0.75
CA SER A 126 0.97 4.33 -2.10
C SER A 126 0.49 3.05 -2.79
N THR A 127 0.32 3.07 -4.09
CA THR A 127 -0.34 2.02 -4.88
C THR A 127 0.16 2.05 -6.33
N ASP A 128 0.05 0.91 -7.03
CA ASP A 128 0.23 0.78 -8.47
C ASP A 128 -0.60 1.80 -9.28
N LYS A 129 -1.76 2.20 -8.75
CA LYS A 129 -2.65 3.16 -9.42
C LYS A 129 -2.14 4.60 -9.40
N ALA A 130 -1.09 4.89 -8.62
CA ALA A 130 -0.37 6.17 -8.64
C ALA A 130 0.59 6.27 -9.84
N ALA A 131 1.04 5.13 -10.39
CA ALA A 131 1.84 5.09 -11.61
C ALA A 131 0.93 5.20 -12.85
N TYR A 132 1.13 6.24 -13.68
CA TYR A 132 0.25 6.56 -14.82
C TYR A 132 -1.25 6.55 -14.44
N PRO A 133 -1.69 7.44 -13.53
CA PRO A 133 -3.03 7.41 -12.96
C PRO A 133 -4.10 7.78 -13.99
N ILE A 134 -5.19 7.01 -14.04
CA ILE A 134 -6.35 7.26 -14.93
C ILE A 134 -7.65 7.53 -14.17
N ASN A 135 -7.63 7.45 -12.84
CA ASN A 135 -8.80 7.68 -11.99
C ASN A 135 -8.46 8.58 -10.79
N ALA A 136 -9.47 9.18 -10.17
CA ALA A 136 -9.31 10.14 -9.07
C ALA A 136 -8.54 9.56 -7.87
N MET A 137 -8.73 8.27 -7.55
CA MET A 137 -7.99 7.62 -6.48
C MET A 137 -6.49 7.59 -6.82
N GLY A 138 -6.12 7.12 -8.01
CA GLY A 138 -4.73 7.09 -8.47
C GLY A 138 -4.12 8.49 -8.57
N MET A 139 -4.86 9.47 -9.11
CA MET A 139 -4.41 10.87 -9.21
C MET A 139 -4.10 11.47 -7.84
N THR A 140 -4.97 11.25 -6.85
CA THR A 140 -4.74 11.75 -5.48
C THR A 140 -3.57 11.05 -4.80
N LYS A 141 -3.35 9.77 -5.06
CA LYS A 141 -2.17 9.04 -4.56
C LYS A 141 -0.89 9.49 -5.24
N ALA A 142 -0.89 9.73 -6.55
CA ALA A 142 0.24 10.30 -7.28
C ALA A 142 0.60 11.70 -6.75
N LEU A 143 -0.40 12.54 -6.48
CA LEU A 143 -0.18 13.87 -5.90
C LEU A 143 0.36 13.78 -4.46
N MET A 144 -0.13 12.83 -3.66
CA MET A 144 0.42 12.53 -2.35
C MET A 144 1.91 12.17 -2.43
N GLU A 145 2.31 11.28 -3.36
CA GLU A 145 3.72 10.93 -3.56
C GLU A 145 4.57 12.16 -3.87
N LYS A 146 4.10 13.01 -4.79
CA LYS A 146 4.79 14.27 -5.11
C LYS A 146 4.91 15.21 -3.92
N ASN A 147 3.87 15.29 -3.08
CA ASN A 147 3.91 16.10 -1.87
C ASN A 147 4.91 15.56 -0.84
N VAL A 148 4.94 14.25 -0.59
CA VAL A 148 5.91 13.62 0.32
C VAL A 148 7.34 13.90 -0.15
N ILE A 149 7.62 13.75 -1.45
CA ILE A 149 8.94 14.04 -2.05
C ILE A 149 9.28 15.54 -1.94
N ALA A 150 8.32 16.44 -2.20
CA ALA A 150 8.53 17.87 -2.07
C ALA A 150 8.87 18.26 -0.62
N ARG A 151 8.11 17.72 0.35
CA ARG A 151 8.36 17.94 1.78
C ARG A 151 9.69 17.35 2.23
N SER A 152 10.10 16.19 1.70
CA SER A 152 11.39 15.57 2.04
C SER A 152 12.59 16.44 1.66
N ARG A 153 12.50 17.25 0.60
CA ARG A 153 13.54 18.20 0.19
C ARG A 153 13.73 19.38 1.18
N GLN A 154 12.72 19.63 2.00
CA GLN A 154 12.75 20.70 3.02
C GLN A 154 13.36 20.24 4.34
N MET A 155 13.65 18.94 4.48
CA MET A 155 14.16 18.33 5.70
C MET A 155 15.69 18.41 5.76
N GLY A 156 16.24 18.76 6.93
CA GLY A 156 17.66 18.68 7.24
C GLY A 156 18.10 17.27 7.63
N GLU A 157 19.39 17.09 7.91
CA GLU A 157 19.97 15.79 8.24
C GLU A 157 19.37 15.10 9.46
N ASN A 158 18.92 15.90 10.46
CA ASN A 158 18.36 15.37 11.72
C ASN A 158 16.84 15.45 11.78
N ASP A 159 16.19 15.84 10.69
CA ASP A 159 14.74 15.90 10.62
C ASP A 159 14.12 14.54 10.30
N THR A 160 12.80 14.49 10.36
CA THR A 160 12.02 13.30 10.02
C THR A 160 12.34 12.80 8.62
N ILE A 161 12.75 11.55 8.48
CA ILE A 161 12.91 10.90 7.17
C ILE A 161 11.53 10.54 6.63
N LEU A 162 11.20 11.03 5.44
CA LEU A 162 9.94 10.78 4.75
C LEU A 162 10.18 9.83 3.58
N CYS A 163 9.54 8.67 3.58
CA CYS A 163 9.63 7.67 2.51
C CYS A 163 8.26 7.22 2.04
N LEU A 164 8.26 6.56 0.90
CA LEU A 164 7.07 6.02 0.25
C LEU A 164 7.23 4.51 0.01
N THR A 165 6.11 3.80 0.03
CA THR A 165 6.03 2.43 -0.47
C THR A 165 4.92 2.32 -1.49
N ARG A 166 5.18 1.61 -2.60
CA ARG A 166 4.20 1.34 -3.65
C ARG A 166 4.13 -0.16 -3.89
N TYR A 167 2.92 -0.69 -3.87
CA TYR A 167 2.65 -2.10 -4.12
C TYR A 167 1.42 -2.31 -4.99
N GLY A 168 1.30 -3.51 -5.56
CA GLY A 168 0.17 -3.91 -6.38
C GLY A 168 -1.06 -4.33 -5.57
N ASN A 169 -1.88 -5.18 -6.16
CA ASN A 169 -3.07 -5.67 -5.50
C ASN A 169 -2.72 -6.63 -4.36
N VAL A 170 -3.15 -6.29 -3.15
CA VAL A 170 -3.09 -7.21 -2.01
C VAL A 170 -4.28 -8.16 -2.08
N MET A 171 -3.98 -9.45 -2.18
CA MET A 171 -4.97 -10.52 -2.29
C MET A 171 -5.86 -10.58 -1.05
N ALA A 172 -7.11 -10.98 -1.26
CA ALA A 172 -8.13 -11.14 -0.22
C ALA A 172 -8.42 -9.89 0.64
N SER A 173 -7.93 -8.70 0.23
CA SER A 173 -8.31 -7.47 0.93
C SER A 173 -9.81 -7.19 0.77
N ARG A 174 -10.41 -6.55 1.78
CA ARG A 174 -11.85 -6.22 1.78
C ARG A 174 -12.27 -5.47 0.50
N GLY A 175 -13.32 -5.97 -0.16
CA GLY A 175 -13.85 -5.41 -1.41
C GLY A 175 -12.99 -5.74 -2.64
N SER A 176 -12.11 -6.74 -2.57
CA SER A 176 -11.31 -7.21 -3.70
C SER A 176 -11.98 -8.39 -4.43
N VAL A 177 -11.40 -8.78 -5.56
CA VAL A 177 -11.95 -9.78 -6.48
C VAL A 177 -12.06 -11.19 -5.88
N ILE A 178 -11.15 -11.59 -5.01
CA ILE A 178 -11.16 -12.95 -4.40
C ILE A 178 -12.38 -13.16 -3.50
N PRO A 179 -12.68 -12.28 -2.52
CA PRO A 179 -13.93 -12.37 -1.76
C PRO A 179 -15.19 -12.36 -2.64
N LEU A 180 -15.20 -11.58 -3.71
CA LEU A 180 -16.32 -11.55 -4.67
C LEU A 180 -16.51 -12.94 -5.34
N PHE A 181 -15.43 -13.55 -5.81
CA PHE A 181 -15.48 -14.87 -6.44
C PHE A 181 -15.98 -15.95 -5.47
N LEU A 182 -15.49 -15.93 -4.23
CA LEU A 182 -15.96 -16.87 -3.19
C LEU A 182 -17.43 -16.67 -2.86
N GLN A 183 -17.90 -15.42 -2.78
CA GLN A 183 -19.30 -15.09 -2.56
C GLN A 183 -20.17 -15.64 -3.72
N GLN A 184 -19.76 -15.40 -4.97
CA GLN A 184 -20.49 -15.89 -6.15
C GLN A 184 -20.58 -17.43 -6.18
N ILE A 185 -19.47 -18.10 -5.85
CA ILE A 185 -19.45 -19.56 -5.71
C ILE A 185 -20.43 -20.02 -4.62
N HIS A 186 -20.40 -19.39 -3.44
CA HIS A 186 -21.29 -19.73 -2.34
C HIS A 186 -22.78 -19.54 -2.71
N GLU A 187 -23.07 -18.51 -3.50
CA GLU A 187 -24.42 -18.23 -4.02
C GLU A 187 -24.81 -19.12 -5.21
N GLY A 188 -23.95 -20.02 -5.67
CA GLY A 188 -24.19 -20.89 -6.85
C GLY A 188 -24.22 -20.11 -8.18
N LYS A 189 -23.67 -18.89 -8.22
CA LYS A 189 -23.62 -18.03 -9.40
C LYS A 189 -22.32 -18.20 -10.17
N PRO A 190 -22.30 -17.91 -11.49
CA PRO A 190 -21.06 -17.84 -12.25
C PRO A 190 -20.10 -16.80 -11.66
N ILE A 191 -18.79 -17.09 -11.75
CA ILE A 191 -17.76 -16.09 -11.46
C ILE A 191 -17.75 -15.05 -12.58
N THR A 192 -17.93 -13.77 -12.24
CA THR A 192 -17.91 -12.68 -13.21
C THR A 192 -16.51 -12.13 -13.40
N ILE A 193 -16.01 -12.11 -14.63
CA ILE A 193 -14.72 -11.54 -15.04
C ILE A 193 -14.93 -10.39 -16.01
N THR A 194 -14.26 -9.26 -15.78
CA THR A 194 -14.36 -8.10 -16.68
C THR A 194 -13.65 -8.35 -18.01
N ASN A 195 -12.41 -8.83 -17.95
CA ASN A 195 -11.62 -9.21 -19.12
C ASN A 195 -10.65 -10.34 -18.72
N PRO A 196 -10.63 -11.49 -19.44
CA PRO A 196 -9.77 -12.64 -19.11
C PRO A 196 -8.28 -12.32 -19.19
N GLU A 197 -7.86 -11.48 -20.13
CA GLU A 197 -6.46 -11.10 -20.36
C GLU A 197 -5.95 -10.00 -19.40
N MET A 198 -6.83 -9.41 -18.61
CA MET A 198 -6.47 -8.40 -17.63
C MET A 198 -5.52 -9.00 -16.59
N THR A 199 -4.37 -8.35 -16.38
CA THR A 199 -3.38 -8.81 -15.40
C THR A 199 -3.35 -7.94 -14.16
N ARG A 200 -3.05 -8.58 -13.03
CA ARG A 200 -2.82 -7.91 -11.75
C ARG A 200 -1.59 -8.51 -11.08
N PHE A 201 -0.84 -7.65 -10.36
CA PHE A 201 0.17 -8.13 -9.45
C PHE A 201 -0.49 -8.90 -8.31
N MET A 202 0.15 -9.98 -7.86
CA MET A 202 -0.37 -10.86 -6.82
C MET A 202 0.55 -10.80 -5.60
N MET A 203 0.08 -10.18 -4.55
CA MET A 203 0.83 -10.00 -3.30
C MET A 203 0.01 -10.46 -2.11
N THR A 204 0.68 -11.03 -1.12
CA THR A 204 0.09 -11.25 0.20
C THR A 204 0.18 -9.97 1.04
N LEU A 205 -0.58 -9.94 2.12
CA LEU A 205 -0.49 -8.84 3.08
C LEU A 205 0.85 -8.85 3.82
N ASP A 206 1.45 -10.03 4.02
CA ASP A 206 2.76 -10.18 4.64
C ASP A 206 3.87 -9.58 3.76
N ASP A 207 3.84 -9.83 2.42
CA ASP A 207 4.79 -9.20 1.48
C ASP A 207 4.71 -7.67 1.58
N ALA A 208 3.50 -7.13 1.71
CA ALA A 208 3.31 -5.68 1.82
C ALA A 208 3.83 -5.12 3.17
N VAL A 209 3.75 -5.90 4.26
CA VAL A 209 4.36 -5.53 5.56
C VAL A 209 5.88 -5.60 5.49
N ASP A 210 6.44 -6.61 4.81
CA ASP A 210 7.89 -6.74 4.61
C ASP A 210 8.46 -5.55 3.82
N LEU A 211 7.74 -5.06 2.80
CA LEU A 211 8.10 -3.83 2.08
C LEU A 211 8.18 -2.61 3.01
N VAL A 212 7.22 -2.45 3.93
CA VAL A 212 7.21 -1.33 4.88
C VAL A 212 8.38 -1.43 5.86
N LEU A 213 8.69 -2.65 6.35
CA LEU A 213 9.87 -2.88 7.18
C LEU A 213 11.15 -2.53 6.47
N TYR A 214 11.28 -3.01 5.24
CA TYR A 214 12.44 -2.70 4.40
C TYR A 214 12.62 -1.19 4.24
N ALA A 215 11.52 -0.46 4.03
CA ALA A 215 11.56 1.00 3.94
C ALA A 215 11.92 1.68 5.27
N PHE A 216 11.48 1.14 6.43
CA PHE A 216 11.93 1.63 7.73
C PHE A 216 13.43 1.43 7.95
N GLU A 217 13.98 0.30 7.52
CA GLU A 217 15.40 -0.02 7.69
C GLU A 217 16.29 0.78 6.74
N HIS A 218 15.96 0.82 5.47
CA HIS A 218 16.85 1.29 4.39
C HIS A 218 16.49 2.66 3.81
N GLY A 219 15.30 3.18 4.07
CA GLY A 219 14.80 4.40 3.44
C GLY A 219 15.58 5.66 3.81
N LYS A 220 15.89 6.46 2.80
CA LYS A 220 16.46 7.82 2.87
C LYS A 220 15.39 8.84 2.45
N GLN A 221 15.69 10.12 2.62
CA GLN A 221 14.75 11.19 2.30
C GLN A 221 14.18 11.09 0.89
N GLY A 222 12.84 11.00 0.81
CA GLY A 222 12.09 10.98 -0.45
C GLY A 222 12.15 9.66 -1.23
N ASP A 223 12.79 8.61 -0.71
CA ASP A 223 12.84 7.31 -1.38
C ASP A 223 11.44 6.71 -1.54
N LEU A 224 11.20 6.13 -2.71
CA LEU A 224 10.06 5.29 -3.00
C LEU A 224 10.53 3.84 -3.17
N PHE A 225 10.03 2.95 -2.32
CA PHE A 225 10.27 1.51 -2.46
C PHE A 225 9.09 0.83 -3.13
N VAL A 226 9.38 -0.04 -4.07
CA VAL A 226 8.39 -0.76 -4.87
C VAL A 226 8.63 -2.25 -4.74
N GLN A 227 7.59 -2.99 -4.33
CA GLN A 227 7.64 -4.45 -4.25
C GLN A 227 7.66 -5.06 -5.64
N LYS A 228 8.62 -5.93 -5.91
CA LYS A 228 8.54 -6.84 -7.05
C LYS A 228 7.59 -7.97 -6.71
N ALA A 229 6.63 -8.21 -7.58
CA ALA A 229 5.62 -9.25 -7.36
C ALA A 229 5.34 -10.00 -8.65
N PRO A 230 5.00 -11.30 -8.57
CA PRO A 230 4.47 -12.01 -9.72
C PRO A 230 3.09 -11.48 -10.08
N ALA A 231 2.65 -11.75 -11.30
CA ALA A 231 1.33 -11.40 -11.77
C ALA A 231 0.57 -12.64 -12.28
N ALA A 232 -0.74 -12.53 -12.29
CA ALA A 232 -1.62 -13.48 -12.96
C ALA A 232 -2.69 -12.75 -13.77
N THR A 233 -3.26 -13.45 -14.77
CA THR A 233 -4.48 -12.98 -15.41
C THR A 233 -5.66 -13.17 -14.46
N ILE A 234 -6.71 -12.40 -14.63
CA ILE A 234 -7.95 -12.59 -13.84
C ILE A 234 -8.57 -13.96 -14.16
N GLN A 235 -8.39 -14.44 -15.39
CA GLN A 235 -8.78 -15.79 -15.78
C GLN A 235 -8.05 -16.87 -14.95
N THR A 236 -6.71 -16.79 -14.87
CA THR A 236 -5.88 -17.72 -14.08
C THR A 236 -6.29 -17.70 -12.60
N LEU A 237 -6.58 -16.51 -12.06
CA LEU A 237 -7.05 -16.37 -10.68
C LEU A 237 -8.41 -17.08 -10.48
N ALA A 238 -9.38 -16.86 -11.37
CA ALA A 238 -10.70 -17.51 -11.29
C ALA A 238 -10.58 -19.04 -11.37
N GLU A 239 -9.79 -19.57 -12.30
CA GLU A 239 -9.53 -21.00 -12.44
C GLU A 239 -8.89 -21.60 -11.19
N ALA A 240 -7.94 -20.90 -10.57
CA ALA A 240 -7.31 -21.32 -9.33
C ALA A 240 -8.32 -21.35 -8.16
N VAL A 241 -9.20 -20.35 -8.05
CA VAL A 241 -10.25 -20.32 -7.02
C VAL A 241 -11.25 -21.46 -7.23
N ILE A 242 -11.72 -21.70 -8.47
CA ILE A 242 -12.61 -22.83 -8.81
C ILE A 242 -11.95 -24.15 -8.44
N LYS A 243 -10.67 -24.34 -8.80
CA LYS A 243 -9.91 -25.55 -8.49
C LYS A 243 -9.79 -25.81 -6.99
N LEU A 244 -9.48 -24.77 -6.21
CA LEU A 244 -9.31 -24.88 -4.75
C LEU A 244 -10.63 -25.12 -4.01
N THR A 245 -11.72 -24.55 -4.48
CA THR A 245 -13.05 -24.73 -3.86
C THR A 245 -13.75 -25.99 -4.33
N GLY A 246 -13.27 -26.67 -5.38
CA GLY A 246 -13.93 -27.77 -6.01
C GLY A 246 -15.28 -27.42 -6.66
N SER A 247 -15.50 -26.12 -6.91
CA SER A 247 -16.75 -25.62 -7.49
C SER A 247 -16.93 -26.08 -8.93
N LYS A 248 -18.17 -26.30 -9.33
CA LYS A 248 -18.57 -26.56 -10.73
C LYS A 248 -19.13 -25.32 -11.42
N THR A 249 -19.00 -24.16 -10.78
CA THR A 249 -19.50 -22.87 -11.27
C THR A 249 -18.75 -22.46 -12.53
N GLY A 250 -19.49 -21.93 -13.53
CA GLY A 250 -18.92 -21.38 -14.77
C GLY A 250 -18.32 -19.99 -14.56
N VAL A 251 -17.72 -19.47 -15.63
CA VAL A 251 -17.19 -18.08 -15.70
C VAL A 251 -18.03 -17.30 -16.70
N GLU A 252 -18.39 -16.08 -16.36
CA GLU A 252 -19.12 -15.14 -17.20
C GLU A 252 -18.25 -13.88 -17.46
N TYR A 253 -18.17 -13.45 -18.72
CA TYR A 253 -17.39 -12.27 -19.11
C TYR A 253 -18.31 -11.07 -19.24
N ILE A 254 -18.10 -10.05 -18.39
CA ILE A 254 -18.99 -8.86 -18.30
C ILE A 254 -18.45 -7.60 -18.96
N GLY A 255 -17.22 -7.65 -19.52
CA GLY A 255 -16.57 -6.49 -20.14
C GLY A 255 -15.84 -5.59 -19.14
N THR A 256 -14.93 -4.75 -19.67
CA THR A 256 -14.10 -3.83 -18.89
C THR A 256 -14.94 -2.67 -18.35
N ARG A 257 -14.76 -2.31 -17.07
CA ARG A 257 -15.46 -1.20 -16.42
C ARG A 257 -14.72 0.12 -16.65
N HIS A 258 -15.46 1.24 -16.47
CA HIS A 258 -14.85 2.56 -16.50
C HIS A 258 -13.74 2.71 -15.43
N GLY A 259 -12.60 3.28 -15.84
CA GLY A 259 -11.46 3.50 -14.93
C GLY A 259 -10.62 2.26 -14.60
N GLU A 260 -10.88 1.10 -15.24
CA GLU A 260 -10.06 -0.10 -15.14
C GLU A 260 -8.99 -0.16 -16.23
N LYS A 261 -7.76 -0.52 -15.83
CA LYS A 261 -6.63 -0.78 -16.74
C LYS A 261 -6.56 -2.25 -17.11
N LEU A 262 -6.09 -2.57 -18.33
CA LEU A 262 -5.78 -3.96 -18.71
C LEU A 262 -4.62 -4.53 -17.90
N TYR A 263 -3.66 -3.70 -17.54
CA TYR A 263 -2.53 -4.06 -16.68
C TYR A 263 -2.20 -2.92 -15.72
N GLU A 264 -1.53 -3.22 -14.63
CA GLU A 264 -1.07 -2.22 -13.67
C GLU A 264 0.43 -1.96 -13.82
N THR A 265 0.84 -0.74 -13.51
CA THR A 265 2.24 -0.30 -13.53
C THR A 265 2.69 -0.02 -12.10
N LEU A 266 3.82 -0.58 -11.69
CA LEU A 266 4.42 -0.32 -10.38
C LEU A 266 5.57 0.68 -10.45
N VAL A 267 6.38 0.63 -11.53
CA VAL A 267 7.44 1.60 -11.77
C VAL A 267 7.27 2.13 -13.19
N THR A 268 7.18 3.45 -13.33
CA THR A 268 7.08 4.09 -14.65
C THR A 268 8.41 4.02 -15.40
N GLN A 269 8.37 4.24 -16.72
CA GLN A 269 9.58 4.27 -17.52
C GLN A 269 10.58 5.31 -17.02
N GLU A 270 10.10 6.49 -16.67
CA GLU A 270 10.93 7.60 -16.18
C GLU A 270 11.52 7.29 -14.78
N GLU A 271 10.80 6.55 -13.96
CA GLU A 271 11.29 6.09 -12.65
C GLU A 271 12.35 5.01 -12.80
N LEU A 272 12.20 4.07 -13.74
CA LEU A 272 13.18 3.00 -13.98
C LEU A 272 14.57 3.52 -14.36
N LEU A 273 14.65 4.69 -14.99
CA LEU A 273 15.93 5.32 -15.33
C LEU A 273 16.80 5.64 -14.11
N ARG A 274 16.19 5.77 -12.94
CA ARG A 274 16.86 6.08 -11.67
C ARG A 274 16.57 5.07 -10.56
N ALA A 275 15.87 3.99 -10.90
CA ALA A 275 15.59 2.93 -9.97
C ALA A 275 16.82 2.05 -9.76
N GLU A 276 17.08 1.73 -8.50
CA GLU A 276 18.07 0.74 -8.08
C GLU A 276 17.37 -0.61 -7.86
N ASP A 277 17.94 -1.67 -8.39
CA ASP A 277 17.47 -3.04 -8.15
C ASP A 277 18.04 -3.54 -6.82
N MET A 278 17.18 -3.76 -5.83
CA MET A 278 17.50 -4.20 -4.49
C MET A 278 17.12 -5.68 -4.25
N GLY A 279 17.05 -6.50 -5.30
CA GLY A 279 16.61 -7.88 -5.23
C GLY A 279 15.09 -7.99 -5.30
N ASP A 280 14.40 -8.14 -4.16
CA ASP A 280 12.93 -8.25 -4.10
C ASP A 280 12.22 -6.89 -4.24
N PHE A 281 12.98 -5.79 -4.23
CA PHE A 281 12.45 -4.43 -4.28
C PHE A 281 13.15 -3.59 -5.35
N PHE A 282 12.45 -2.57 -5.86
CA PHE A 282 13.09 -1.42 -6.50
C PHE A 282 13.13 -0.27 -5.50
N ARG A 283 14.24 0.45 -5.48
CA ARG A 283 14.36 1.75 -4.84
C ARG A 283 14.38 2.83 -5.90
N VAL A 284 13.40 3.71 -5.91
CA VAL A 284 13.37 4.91 -6.76
C VAL A 284 13.81 6.09 -5.88
N ALA A 285 15.02 6.57 -6.08
CA ALA A 285 15.53 7.72 -5.33
C ALA A 285 14.75 8.98 -5.66
N ALA A 286 14.61 9.88 -4.67
CA ALA A 286 14.01 11.18 -4.89
C ALA A 286 14.81 11.98 -5.93
N ASP A 287 14.11 12.77 -6.71
CA ASP A 287 14.74 13.80 -7.53
C ASP A 287 15.12 15.00 -6.63
N ASN A 288 16.37 15.04 -6.25
CA ASN A 288 16.91 16.08 -5.34
C ASN A 288 17.47 17.30 -6.09
N ARG A 289 17.19 17.43 -7.40
CA ARG A 289 17.60 18.61 -8.16
C ARG A 289 16.92 19.84 -7.58
N ASP A 290 17.72 20.89 -7.35
CA ASP A 290 17.25 22.18 -6.87
C ASP A 290 16.40 22.88 -7.95
N LEU A 291 15.50 23.78 -7.52
CA LEU A 291 14.77 24.72 -8.38
C LEU A 291 15.69 25.77 -9.05
N ASN A 292 17.00 25.56 -9.04
CA ASN A 292 17.88 26.34 -9.87
C ASN A 292 17.58 26.02 -11.35
N TYR A 293 16.82 26.87 -11.98
CA TYR A 293 16.30 26.70 -13.35
C TYR A 293 17.39 26.33 -14.36
N ASP A 294 18.61 26.83 -14.18
CA ASP A 294 19.73 26.53 -15.08
C ASP A 294 20.11 25.05 -15.03
N LEU A 295 20.15 24.43 -13.85
CA LEU A 295 20.43 22.98 -13.72
C LEU A 295 19.25 22.12 -14.16
N TYR A 296 18.02 22.57 -13.96
CA TYR A 296 16.82 21.84 -14.36
C TYR A 296 16.72 21.72 -15.89
N PHE A 297 17.13 22.76 -16.64
CA PHE A 297 17.06 22.80 -18.09
C PHE A 297 18.34 22.36 -18.82
N THR A 298 19.51 22.39 -18.16
CA THR A 298 20.80 22.15 -18.81
C THR A 298 21.39 20.75 -18.53
N VAL A 299 20.97 20.06 -17.48
CA VAL A 299 21.48 18.74 -17.10
C VAL A 299 20.42 17.67 -17.35
N GLY A 300 20.29 17.25 -18.61
CA GLY A 300 19.51 16.07 -18.99
C GLY A 300 20.33 14.77 -18.77
N ASN A 301 19.65 13.65 -18.59
CA ASN A 301 20.29 12.36 -18.52
C ASN A 301 20.54 11.83 -19.94
N VAL A 302 21.81 11.81 -20.38
CA VAL A 302 22.20 11.43 -21.76
C VAL A 302 22.11 9.92 -22.00
N LYS A 303 21.96 9.09 -20.96
CA LYS A 303 21.82 7.63 -21.07
C LYS A 303 20.36 7.20 -20.90
N LEU A 304 19.55 7.57 -21.89
CA LEU A 304 18.20 7.03 -22.04
C LEU A 304 18.25 5.69 -22.79
N ASN A 305 18.51 4.60 -22.09
CA ASN A 305 17.99 3.32 -22.54
C ASN A 305 16.50 3.31 -22.18
N ILE A 306 15.66 3.46 -23.18
CA ILE A 306 14.20 3.43 -23.06
C ILE A 306 13.82 1.97 -22.81
N GLY A 307 13.92 1.52 -21.56
CA GLY A 307 13.33 0.27 -21.11
C GLY A 307 11.83 0.43 -20.90
N ASP A 308 11.08 -0.65 -20.97
CA ASP A 308 9.65 -0.65 -20.67
C ASP A 308 9.40 -0.44 -19.17
N SER A 309 8.27 0.18 -18.81
CA SER A 309 7.81 0.28 -17.44
C SER A 309 7.72 -1.11 -16.76
N TYR A 310 7.88 -1.19 -15.44
CA TYR A 310 7.62 -2.42 -14.71
C TYR A 310 6.12 -2.60 -14.48
N THR A 311 5.53 -3.59 -15.14
CA THR A 311 4.08 -3.79 -15.23
C THR A 311 3.69 -5.24 -14.87
N SER A 312 2.41 -5.45 -14.58
CA SER A 312 1.86 -6.79 -14.40
C SER A 312 1.84 -7.62 -15.69
N HIS A 313 2.14 -7.01 -16.85
CA HIS A 313 2.28 -7.74 -18.11
C HIS A 313 3.68 -8.30 -18.34
N ASN A 314 4.74 -7.66 -17.85
CA ASN A 314 6.13 -8.02 -18.11
C ASN A 314 6.90 -8.54 -16.86
N THR A 315 6.18 -8.85 -15.78
CA THR A 315 6.73 -9.56 -14.62
C THR A 315 6.53 -11.07 -14.73
N GLY A 316 7.11 -11.84 -13.80
CA GLY A 316 6.91 -13.29 -13.74
C GLY A 316 5.42 -13.66 -13.64
N ARG A 317 4.95 -14.53 -14.55
CA ARG A 317 3.55 -14.98 -14.61
C ARG A 317 3.32 -16.23 -13.81
N LEU A 318 2.29 -16.23 -12.98
CA LEU A 318 1.80 -17.43 -12.32
C LEU A 318 0.85 -18.17 -13.27
N ASP A 319 1.02 -19.47 -13.36
CA ASP A 319 0.03 -20.40 -13.88
C ASP A 319 -1.02 -20.74 -12.80
N VAL A 320 -2.00 -21.57 -13.13
CA VAL A 320 -3.06 -21.98 -12.20
C VAL A 320 -2.49 -22.67 -10.95
N ASP A 321 -1.45 -23.49 -11.09
CA ASP A 321 -0.87 -24.22 -9.96
C ASP A 321 -0.04 -23.28 -9.06
N GLY A 322 0.71 -22.38 -9.64
CA GLY A 322 1.40 -21.30 -8.92
C GLY A 322 0.42 -20.41 -8.17
N MET A 323 -0.69 -20.05 -8.82
CA MET A 323 -1.76 -19.26 -8.20
C MET A 323 -2.43 -20.02 -7.05
N CYS A 324 -2.70 -21.32 -7.21
CA CYS A 324 -3.22 -22.17 -6.13
C CYS A 324 -2.26 -22.23 -4.93
N LYS A 325 -0.95 -22.34 -5.17
CA LYS A 325 0.06 -22.34 -4.10
C LYS A 325 0.05 -21.02 -3.33
N LEU A 326 -0.10 -19.90 -4.04
CA LEU A 326 -0.13 -18.57 -3.43
C LEU A 326 -1.44 -18.35 -2.65
N LEU A 327 -2.59 -18.74 -3.20
CA LEU A 327 -3.90 -18.64 -2.53
C LEU A 327 -3.97 -19.45 -1.23
N LYS A 328 -3.33 -20.64 -1.18
CA LYS A 328 -3.27 -21.47 0.04
C LYS A 328 -2.55 -20.82 1.22
N LYS A 329 -1.78 -19.74 0.99
CA LYS A 329 -1.20 -18.93 2.07
C LYS A 329 -2.23 -18.01 2.73
N LEU A 330 -3.39 -17.81 2.09
CA LEU A 330 -4.46 -16.99 2.60
C LEU A 330 -5.37 -17.80 3.52
N GLU A 331 -5.83 -17.18 4.59
CA GLU A 331 -6.76 -17.78 5.55
C GLU A 331 -8.02 -18.33 4.88
N LEU A 332 -8.57 -17.61 3.89
CA LEU A 332 -9.74 -18.00 3.10
C LEU A 332 -9.60 -19.36 2.39
N PHE A 333 -8.39 -19.89 2.24
CA PHE A 333 -8.09 -21.16 1.60
C PHE A 333 -7.31 -22.14 2.49
N GLY A 334 -7.42 -21.97 3.83
CA GLY A 334 -6.78 -22.87 4.82
C GLY A 334 -5.36 -22.45 5.21
N GLY A 335 -4.94 -21.23 4.88
CA GLY A 335 -3.74 -20.62 5.45
C GLY A 335 -3.92 -20.33 6.96
N PRO A 336 -2.86 -19.90 7.65
CA PRO A 336 -2.92 -19.64 9.08
C PRO A 336 -3.97 -18.56 9.40
N VAL A 337 -4.86 -18.90 10.34
CA VAL A 337 -5.91 -17.99 10.82
C VAL A 337 -5.25 -16.81 11.55
N LYS A 338 -5.41 -15.62 11.01
CA LYS A 338 -5.04 -14.37 11.67
C LYS A 338 -6.25 -13.92 12.51
N GLN A 339 -6.08 -13.72 13.79
CA GLN A 339 -7.14 -13.59 14.80
C GLN A 339 -8.19 -12.48 14.57
N HIS A 340 -8.27 -11.83 13.39
CA HIS A 340 -8.96 -10.54 13.31
C HIS A 340 -9.58 -10.20 11.94
N ASP A 341 -10.49 -11.03 11.44
CA ASP A 341 -11.44 -10.58 10.39
C ASP A 341 -12.82 -10.31 10.94
#